data_46b3c8e4cd94b4804983532c365eb165
#
_entry.id   46b3c8e4cd94b4804983532c365eb165
#
_cell.length_a   1.000
_cell.length_b   1.000
_cell.length_c   1.000
_cell.angle_alpha   90.00
_cell.angle_beta   90.00
_cell.angle_gamma   90.00
#
_symmetry.space_group_name_H-M   'P 1'
#
loop_
_entity.id
_entity.type
_entity.pdbx_description
1 polymer ?
#
loop_
_entity_poly.entity_id
_entity_poly.type
_entity_poly.pdbx_seq_one_letter_code
_entity_poly.pdbx_strand_id
1 'polypeptide(L)'
;MVVVEVYRATDHFTECKEFIIGHRKVLQVFDIANITSANLEWAFSPSSVVIMIKKADSGKLIGGARLQLVDDVLSIPLEDALKDKDGNVNKYLTSLASTGVVGEICGLWNTRE
;
A
#
# COMPACT_ATOMS: atom_id res chain seq x y z
N MET A 1 21.43 2.54 -10.52
CA MET A 1 21.31 2.77 -9.07
C MET A 1 19.91 3.31 -8.76
N VAL A 2 19.33 2.84 -7.70
CA VAL A 2 18.01 3.29 -7.26
C VAL A 2 18.09 3.91 -5.87
N VAL A 3 17.13 4.77 -5.57
CA VAL A 3 16.92 5.35 -4.25
C VAL A 3 15.59 4.81 -3.71
N VAL A 4 15.62 4.34 -2.47
CA VAL A 4 14.42 3.87 -1.77
C VAL A 4 14.01 4.94 -0.76
N GLU A 5 12.79 5.41 -0.85
CA GLU A 5 12.21 6.38 0.08
C GLU A 5 11.03 5.73 0.79
N VAL A 6 10.93 5.96 2.10
CA VAL A 6 9.85 5.41 2.93
C VAL A 6 9.14 6.57 3.63
N TYR A 7 7.82 6.65 3.47
CA TYR A 7 7.02 7.73 4.00
C TYR A 7 5.80 7.22 4.76
N ARG A 8 5.45 7.91 5.83
CA ARG A 8 4.12 7.78 6.42
C ARG A 8 3.13 8.49 5.49
N ALA A 9 2.08 7.80 5.06
CA ALA A 9 1.17 8.31 4.03
C ALA A 9 0.54 9.66 4.39
N THR A 10 0.10 9.83 5.63
CA THR A 10 -0.58 11.06 6.08
C THR A 10 0.31 12.31 6.02
N ASP A 11 1.63 12.14 6.08
CA ASP A 11 2.58 13.26 6.07
C ASP A 11 3.09 13.60 4.67
N HIS A 12 2.75 12.77 3.67
CA HIS A 12 3.30 12.86 2.31
C HIS A 12 2.23 12.62 1.25
N PHE A 13 1.19 13.45 1.24
CA PHE A 13 0.06 13.30 0.33
C PHE A 13 0.47 13.39 -1.14
N THR A 14 1.38 14.29 -1.48
CA THR A 14 1.87 14.45 -2.86
C THR A 14 2.54 13.16 -3.36
N GLU A 15 3.38 12.56 -2.53
CA GLU A 15 4.07 11.30 -2.84
C GLU A 15 3.08 10.16 -2.99
N CYS A 16 2.03 10.13 -2.18
CA CYS A 16 0.95 9.15 -2.32
C CYS A 16 0.24 9.27 -3.67
N LYS A 17 0.01 10.48 -4.14
CA LYS A 17 -0.60 10.72 -5.47
C LYS A 17 0.32 10.23 -6.58
N GLU A 18 1.61 10.52 -6.50
CA GLU A 18 2.60 10.02 -7.47
C GLU A 18 2.63 8.49 -7.49
N PHE A 19 2.59 7.88 -6.32
CA PHE A 19 2.55 6.43 -6.18
C PHE A 19 1.33 5.83 -6.90
N ILE A 20 0.15 6.38 -6.67
CA ILE A 20 -1.08 5.89 -7.28
C ILE A 20 -1.09 6.07 -8.80
N ILE A 21 -0.60 7.20 -9.28
CA ILE A 21 -0.49 7.45 -10.74
C ILE A 21 0.42 6.42 -11.38
N GLY A 22 1.58 6.15 -10.78
CA GLY A 22 2.51 5.14 -11.27
C GLY A 22 1.90 3.74 -11.26
N HIS A 23 1.24 3.38 -10.17
CA HIS A 23 0.57 2.08 -10.04
C HIS A 23 -0.51 1.89 -11.11
N ARG A 24 -1.36 2.89 -11.31
CA ARG A 24 -2.42 2.83 -12.32
C ARG A 24 -1.86 2.69 -13.74
N LYS A 25 -0.77 3.36 -14.04
CA LYS A 25 -0.11 3.22 -15.36
C LYS A 25 0.35 1.79 -15.61
N VAL A 26 0.94 1.15 -14.60
CA VAL A 26 1.37 -0.26 -14.71
C VAL A 26 0.16 -1.17 -14.90
N LEU A 27 -0.90 -0.94 -14.15
CA LEU A 27 -2.14 -1.73 -14.29
C LEU A 27 -2.74 -1.59 -15.70
N GLN A 28 -2.70 -0.41 -16.28
CA GLN A 28 -3.17 -0.17 -17.66
C GLN A 28 -2.37 -0.95 -18.69
N VAL A 29 -1.05 -1.07 -18.52
CA VAL A 29 -0.20 -1.87 -19.41
C VAL A 29 -0.65 -3.34 -19.45
N PHE A 30 -1.14 -3.86 -18.33
CA PHE A 30 -1.63 -5.23 -18.23
C PHE A 30 -3.15 -5.34 -18.39
N ASP A 31 -3.80 -4.27 -18.84
CA ASP A 31 -5.26 -4.22 -19.09
C ASP A 31 -6.09 -4.57 -17.83
N ILE A 32 -5.60 -4.15 -16.66
CA ILE A 32 -6.30 -4.35 -15.39
C ILE A 32 -6.97 -3.04 -14.99
N ALA A 33 -8.32 -3.02 -15.02
CA ALA A 33 -9.09 -1.79 -14.84
C ALA A 33 -9.50 -1.50 -13.40
N ASN A 34 -9.83 -2.51 -12.61
CA ASN A 34 -10.47 -2.32 -11.30
C ASN A 34 -9.80 -3.13 -10.21
N ILE A 35 -8.85 -2.50 -9.50
CA ILE A 35 -8.30 -3.06 -8.27
C ILE A 35 -8.68 -2.13 -7.13
N THR A 36 -9.27 -2.67 -6.07
CA THR A 36 -9.71 -1.91 -4.90
C THR A 36 -8.56 -1.14 -4.22
N SER A 37 -7.34 -1.68 -4.27
CA SER A 37 -6.17 -1.04 -3.69
C SER A 37 -5.62 0.13 -4.52
N ALA A 38 -6.11 0.34 -5.75
CA ALA A 38 -5.65 1.41 -6.62
C ALA A 38 -6.43 2.72 -6.44
N ASN A 39 -6.93 2.99 -5.25
CA ASN A 39 -7.55 4.25 -4.87
C ASN A 39 -6.65 5.00 -3.87
N LEU A 40 -7.02 6.24 -3.53
CA LEU A 40 -6.21 7.10 -2.68
C LEU A 40 -6.71 7.20 -1.22
N GLU A 41 -7.74 6.45 -0.85
CA GLU A 41 -8.34 6.52 0.48
C GLU A 41 -7.34 6.18 1.60
N TRP A 42 -6.45 5.25 1.33
CA TRP A 42 -5.41 4.84 2.28
C TRP A 42 -4.43 5.96 2.64
N ALA A 43 -4.30 7.00 1.79
CA ALA A 43 -3.40 8.13 2.06
C ALA A 43 -3.80 8.92 3.30
N PHE A 44 -5.04 8.79 3.74
CA PHE A 44 -5.54 9.47 4.93
C PHE A 44 -5.46 8.59 6.19
N SER A 45 -4.92 7.38 6.06
CA SER A 45 -4.76 6.48 7.20
C SER A 45 -3.40 6.69 7.87
N PRO A 46 -3.36 6.92 9.19
CA PRO A 46 -2.10 7.03 9.91
C PRO A 46 -1.32 5.72 9.97
N SER A 47 -1.95 4.62 9.60
CA SER A 47 -1.35 3.28 9.61
C SER A 47 -0.83 2.84 8.24
N SER A 48 -0.87 3.71 7.24
CA SER A 48 -0.33 3.43 5.91
C SER A 48 1.09 3.97 5.76
N VAL A 49 1.96 3.14 5.21
CA VAL A 49 3.34 3.48 4.88
C VAL A 49 3.55 3.24 3.39
N VAL A 50 4.18 4.19 2.71
CA VAL A 50 4.47 4.12 1.29
C VAL A 50 5.96 3.96 1.08
N ILE A 51 6.34 2.97 0.29
CA ILE A 51 7.72 2.74 -0.12
C ILE A 51 7.81 3.08 -1.60
N MET A 52 8.70 4.01 -1.96
CA MET A 52 8.88 4.48 -3.33
C MET A 52 10.30 4.16 -3.79
N ILE A 53 10.43 3.64 -5.00
CA ILE A 53 11.71 3.31 -5.63
C ILE A 53 11.88 4.21 -6.84
N LYS A 54 12.95 5.00 -6.83
CA LYS A 54 13.26 5.98 -7.87
C LYS A 54 14.62 5.72 -8.48
N LYS A 55 14.78 6.07 -9.75
CA LYS A 55 16.11 6.12 -10.37
C LYS A 55 16.92 7.26 -9.75
N ALA A 56 18.14 6.97 -9.36
CA ALA A 56 19.00 7.97 -8.69
C ALA A 56 19.36 9.13 -9.63
N ASP A 57 19.50 8.87 -10.93
CA ASP A 57 19.93 9.87 -11.91
C ASP A 57 18.84 10.86 -12.29
N SER A 58 17.61 10.38 -12.49
CA SER A 58 16.49 11.19 -12.98
C SER A 58 15.44 11.53 -11.92
N GLY A 59 15.44 10.81 -10.79
CA GLY A 59 14.39 10.91 -9.78
C GLY A 59 13.08 10.28 -10.23
N LYS A 60 13.07 9.57 -11.36
CA LYS A 60 11.86 8.96 -11.89
C LYS A 60 11.40 7.82 -11.00
N LEU A 61 10.13 7.84 -10.63
CA LEU A 61 9.48 6.77 -9.86
C LEU A 61 9.29 5.55 -10.76
N ILE A 62 9.87 4.42 -10.36
CA ILE A 62 9.86 3.19 -11.14
C ILE A 62 9.19 2.02 -10.44
N GLY A 63 8.81 2.17 -9.20
CA GLY A 63 8.13 1.12 -8.46
C GLY A 63 7.85 1.51 -7.04
N GLY A 64 7.16 0.64 -6.35
CA GLY A 64 6.89 0.86 -4.94
C GLY A 64 5.97 -0.19 -4.35
N ALA A 65 5.73 -0.03 -3.07
CA ALA A 65 4.82 -0.87 -2.32
C ALA A 65 4.11 -0.03 -1.25
N ARG A 66 2.92 -0.42 -0.90
CA ARG A 66 2.22 0.15 0.25
C ARG A 66 2.16 -0.90 1.35
N LEU A 67 2.44 -0.49 2.57
CA LEU A 67 2.27 -1.31 3.76
C LEU A 67 1.12 -0.74 4.59
N GLN A 68 0.11 -1.56 4.84
CA GLN A 68 -1.00 -1.22 5.70
C GLN A 68 -0.83 -1.93 7.04
N LEU A 69 -0.62 -1.17 8.10
CA LEU A 69 -0.49 -1.72 9.45
C LEU A 69 -1.87 -2.02 10.02
N VAL A 70 -1.94 -3.07 10.82
CA VAL A 70 -3.16 -3.40 11.57
C VAL A 70 -3.33 -2.39 12.70
N ASP A 71 -4.52 -1.79 12.79
CA ASP A 71 -4.90 -0.92 13.90
C ASP A 71 -6.36 -1.18 14.30
N ASP A 72 -6.81 -0.54 15.37
CA ASP A 72 -8.15 -0.75 15.93
C ASP A 72 -9.25 -0.01 15.16
N VAL A 73 -8.90 0.87 14.24
CA VAL A 73 -9.84 1.78 13.58
C VAL A 73 -10.18 1.33 12.16
N LEU A 74 -9.16 0.88 11.41
CA LEU A 74 -9.30 0.55 10.00
C LEU A 74 -8.91 -0.91 9.75
N SER A 75 -9.72 -1.60 8.95
CA SER A 75 -9.39 -2.94 8.50
C SER A 75 -8.31 -2.89 7.41
N ILE A 76 -7.47 -3.93 7.37
CA ILE A 76 -6.54 -4.13 6.27
C ILE A 76 -7.28 -4.79 5.09
N PRO A 77 -6.75 -4.71 3.85
CA PRO A 77 -7.42 -5.32 2.69
C PRO A 77 -7.76 -6.81 2.86
N LEU A 78 -6.89 -7.56 3.52
CA LEU A 78 -7.15 -8.98 3.81
C LEU A 78 -8.41 -9.17 4.65
N GLU A 79 -8.61 -8.35 5.68
CA GLU A 79 -9.82 -8.41 6.50
C GLU A 79 -11.07 -8.11 5.67
N ASP A 80 -11.02 -7.07 4.83
CA ASP A 80 -12.14 -6.70 3.97
C ASP A 80 -12.50 -7.82 2.98
N ALA A 81 -11.49 -8.51 2.45
CA ALA A 81 -11.70 -9.60 1.52
C ALA A 81 -12.32 -10.84 2.17
N LEU A 82 -12.01 -11.11 3.45
CA LEU A 82 -12.39 -12.35 4.13
C LEU A 82 -13.49 -12.21 5.17
N LYS A 83 -13.91 -10.99 5.52
CA LYS A 83 -14.87 -10.75 6.60
C LYS A 83 -16.21 -11.51 6.45
N ASP A 84 -16.64 -11.73 5.20
CA ASP A 84 -17.88 -12.46 4.91
C ASP A 84 -17.67 -13.97 4.85
N LYS A 85 -16.42 -14.43 4.86
CA LYS A 85 -16.05 -15.85 4.75
C LYS A 85 -15.58 -16.43 6.07
N ASP A 86 -14.87 -15.62 6.86
CA ASP A 86 -14.38 -16.03 8.17
C ASP A 86 -14.36 -14.84 9.13
N GLY A 87 -15.32 -14.81 10.04
CA GLY A 87 -15.44 -13.75 11.05
C GLY A 87 -14.34 -13.75 12.10
N ASN A 88 -13.44 -14.77 12.11
CA ASN A 88 -12.35 -14.86 13.07
C ASN A 88 -11.07 -14.15 12.60
N VAL A 89 -11.01 -13.68 11.35
CA VAL A 89 -9.81 -13.02 10.81
C VAL A 89 -9.45 -11.80 11.63
N ASN A 90 -10.41 -10.94 11.95
CA ASN A 90 -10.17 -9.76 12.77
C ASN A 90 -9.61 -10.12 14.16
N LYS A 91 -10.20 -11.12 14.81
CA LYS A 91 -9.74 -11.59 16.13
C LYS A 91 -8.32 -12.11 16.09
N TYR A 92 -7.99 -12.87 15.05
CA TYR A 92 -6.65 -13.40 14.86
C TYR A 92 -5.62 -12.30 14.67
N LEU A 93 -5.92 -11.32 13.80
CA LEU A 93 -5.03 -10.20 13.53
C LEU A 93 -4.85 -9.31 14.76
N THR A 94 -5.92 -9.07 15.50
CA THR A 94 -5.86 -8.30 16.75
C THR A 94 -4.98 -9.00 17.78
N SER A 95 -5.10 -10.33 17.87
CA SER A 95 -4.26 -11.13 18.75
C SER A 95 -2.78 -11.04 18.37
N LEU A 96 -2.46 -11.13 17.09
CA LEU A 96 -1.08 -10.98 16.62
C LEU A 96 -0.54 -9.58 16.89
N ALA A 97 -1.35 -8.55 16.67
CA ALA A 97 -0.94 -7.16 16.88
C ALA A 97 -0.65 -6.84 18.34
N SER A 98 -1.21 -7.60 19.29
CA SER A 98 -0.90 -7.44 20.71
C SER A 98 0.52 -7.88 21.08
N THR A 99 1.16 -8.70 20.25
CA THR A 99 2.51 -9.23 20.47
C THR A 99 3.58 -8.52 19.64
N GLY A 100 3.19 -7.68 18.70
CA GLY A 100 4.11 -6.95 17.81
C GLY A 100 3.36 -6.18 16.75
N VAL A 101 4.12 -5.59 15.82
CA VAL A 101 3.56 -4.86 14.68
C VAL A 101 3.19 -5.85 13.59
N VAL A 102 1.96 -5.76 13.09
CA VAL A 102 1.46 -6.60 11.99
C VAL A 102 1.01 -5.68 10.86
N GLY A 103 1.32 -6.07 9.65
CA GLY A 103 0.94 -5.30 8.46
C GLY A 103 0.78 -6.17 7.24
N GLU A 104 0.12 -5.62 6.24
CA GLU A 104 -0.07 -6.26 4.94
C GLU A 104 0.64 -5.44 3.86
N ILE A 105 1.44 -6.09 3.03
CA ILE A 105 2.01 -5.47 1.84
C ILE A 105 0.95 -5.50 0.75
N CYS A 106 0.61 -4.33 0.23
CA CYS A 106 -0.39 -4.19 -0.82
C CYS A 106 0.05 -3.13 -1.81
N GLY A 107 -0.52 -3.17 -3.02
CA GLY A 107 -0.17 -2.21 -4.07
C GLY A 107 1.26 -2.32 -4.58
N LEU A 108 1.88 -3.50 -4.50
CA LEU A 108 3.24 -3.73 -5.03
C LEU A 108 3.25 -3.62 -6.54
N TRP A 109 4.13 -2.78 -7.09
CA TRP A 109 4.23 -2.58 -8.53
C TRP A 109 5.63 -2.13 -8.94
N ASN A 110 5.97 -2.35 -10.20
CA ASN A 110 7.14 -1.77 -10.83
C ASN A 110 6.90 -1.51 -12.32
N THR A 111 7.70 -0.62 -12.90
CA THR A 111 7.79 -0.46 -14.35
C THR A 111 8.78 -1.50 -14.88
N ARG A 112 8.84 -1.63 -16.22
CA ARG A 112 9.80 -2.55 -16.86
C ARG A 112 11.18 -1.94 -17.08
N GLU A 113 11.43 -0.81 -16.48
CA GLU A 113 12.71 -0.10 -16.67
C GLU A 113 13.83 -0.63 -15.78
#